data_4f52a7b7a41ab7ff55c020e70f8b98c6
#
_entry.id   4f52a7b7a41ab7ff55c020e70f8b98c6
#
_cell.length_a   1.000
_cell.length_b   1.000
_cell.length_c   1.000
_cell.angle_alpha   90.00
_cell.angle_beta   90.00
_cell.angle_gamma   90.00
#
_symmetry.space_group_name_H-M   'P 1'
#
loop_
_entity.id
_entity.type
_entity.pdbx_description
1 polymer ?
#
loop_
_entity_poly.entity_id
_entity_poly.type
_entity_poly.pdbx_seq_one_letter_code
_entity_poly.pdbx_strand_id
1 'polypeptide(L)'
;MSISQNYKEFISNYSALQSIGQTPLIKLALPIDDINSYLYAKQEQLNPGGSIKDRPISRLIIEAILSGKLTKNKMILDATSGNAGIAYAMVGSILGYEVKLVMPSNASEERKKRIKAHGAEIVLTAVSYTHLTLPTILLV
;
A
#
# COMPACT_ATOMS: atom_id res chain seq x y z
N MET A 1 14.90 -10.33 -19.85
CA MET A 1 14.40 -8.99 -19.47
C MET A 1 14.72 -8.74 -17.99
N SER A 2 15.08 -7.50 -17.62
CA SER A 2 15.31 -7.18 -16.22
C SER A 2 13.98 -7.16 -15.44
N ILE A 3 13.99 -7.45 -14.13
CA ILE A 3 12.81 -7.39 -13.25
C ILE A 3 12.12 -6.01 -13.35
N SER A 4 12.91 -4.95 -13.53
CA SER A 4 12.40 -3.58 -13.70
C SER A 4 11.61 -3.39 -15.00
N GLN A 5 11.98 -4.07 -16.06
CA GLN A 5 11.33 -3.97 -17.37
C GLN A 5 9.98 -4.70 -17.36
N ASN A 6 9.95 -5.90 -16.79
CA ASN A 6 8.72 -6.69 -16.61
C ASN A 6 7.71 -5.96 -15.70
N TYR A 7 8.18 -5.28 -14.66
CA TYR A 7 7.33 -4.47 -13.79
C TYR A 7 6.66 -3.32 -14.55
N LYS A 8 7.42 -2.55 -15.33
CA LYS A 8 6.88 -1.42 -16.11
C LYS A 8 5.85 -1.88 -17.12
N GLU A 9 6.12 -2.97 -17.82
CA GLU A 9 5.19 -3.57 -18.77
C GLU A 9 3.92 -4.06 -18.07
N PHE A 10 4.05 -4.70 -16.91
CA PHE A 10 2.90 -5.16 -16.13
C PHE A 10 1.97 -4.00 -15.74
N ILE A 11 2.50 -2.92 -15.14
CA ILE A 11 1.69 -1.79 -14.68
C ILE A 11 1.10 -0.97 -15.84
N SER A 12 1.63 -1.07 -17.07
CA SER A 12 1.12 -0.32 -18.21
C SER A 12 -0.35 -0.63 -18.53
N ASN A 13 -0.85 -1.77 -18.08
CA ASN A 13 -2.25 -2.18 -18.24
C ASN A 13 -3.19 -1.60 -17.17
N TYR A 14 -2.66 -0.90 -16.15
CA TYR A 14 -3.43 -0.42 -15.00
C TYR A 14 -3.13 1.04 -14.70
N SER A 15 -3.98 1.96 -15.16
CA SER A 15 -3.76 3.41 -15.02
C SER A 15 -3.58 3.87 -13.57
N ALA A 16 -4.34 3.28 -12.63
CA ALA A 16 -4.21 3.59 -11.21
C ALA A 16 -2.83 3.17 -10.65
N LEU A 17 -2.28 2.03 -11.08
CA LEU A 17 -0.94 1.60 -10.66
C LEU A 17 0.16 2.45 -11.27
N GLN A 18 -0.02 2.94 -12.49
CA GLN A 18 0.92 3.85 -13.13
C GLN A 18 1.05 5.19 -12.40
N SER A 19 -0.03 5.69 -11.80
CA SER A 19 -0.02 6.96 -11.07
C SER A 19 0.68 6.88 -9.71
N ILE A 20 0.91 5.67 -9.18
CA ILE A 20 1.64 5.50 -7.91
C ILE A 20 3.06 6.06 -8.05
N GLY A 21 3.39 6.96 -7.13
CA GLY A 21 4.72 7.55 -7.09
C GLY A 21 4.91 8.78 -7.96
N GLN A 22 3.95 9.16 -8.78
CA GLN A 22 3.97 10.39 -9.58
C GLN A 22 3.51 11.59 -8.75
N THR A 23 3.99 11.69 -7.52
CA THR A 23 3.61 12.74 -6.58
C THR A 23 4.49 13.97 -6.73
N PRO A 24 3.94 15.20 -6.60
CA PRO A 24 4.71 16.43 -6.68
C PRO A 24 5.74 16.57 -5.58
N LEU A 25 6.82 17.26 -5.87
CA LEU A 25 7.77 17.76 -4.90
C LEU A 25 7.57 19.26 -4.75
N ILE A 26 7.16 19.73 -3.57
CA ILE A 26 6.89 21.13 -3.31
C ILE A 26 7.94 21.73 -2.39
N LYS A 27 8.32 22.99 -2.65
CA LYS A 27 9.15 23.79 -1.76
C LYS A 27 8.29 24.30 -0.61
N LEU A 28 8.74 24.11 0.61
CA LEU A 28 8.08 24.66 1.81
C LEU A 28 8.69 26.01 2.17
N ALA A 29 7.83 26.96 2.54
CA ALA A 29 8.27 28.19 3.19
C ALA A 29 8.58 27.84 4.66
N LEU A 30 9.83 28.07 5.07
CA LEU A 30 10.22 27.92 6.47
C LEU A 30 10.18 29.30 7.12
N PRO A 31 9.53 29.48 8.27
CA PRO A 31 9.53 30.73 9.02
C PRO A 31 10.84 30.89 9.83
N ILE A 32 11.98 30.69 9.18
CA ILE A 32 13.29 30.74 9.83
C ILE A 32 14.14 31.70 9.01
N ASP A 33 14.37 32.89 9.57
CA ASP A 33 14.96 34.03 8.86
C ASP A 33 16.47 33.92 8.56
N ASP A 34 17.15 32.87 9.03
CA ASP A 34 18.62 32.83 9.02
C ASP A 34 19.26 31.59 8.36
N ILE A 35 18.50 30.78 7.64
CA ILE A 35 19.03 29.59 7.00
C ILE A 35 18.90 29.68 5.47
N ASN A 36 20.01 29.77 4.78
CA ASN A 36 20.13 29.58 3.32
C ASN A 36 19.82 28.12 2.91
N SER A 37 18.81 27.52 3.53
CA SER A 37 18.40 26.14 3.32
C SER A 37 16.98 26.08 2.78
N TYR A 38 16.75 25.16 1.84
CA TYR A 38 15.42 24.91 1.28
C TYR A 38 14.93 23.56 1.74
N LEU A 39 13.68 23.51 2.25
CA LEU A 39 12.99 22.27 2.55
C LEU A 39 12.01 21.95 1.43
N TYR A 40 12.05 20.72 0.96
CA TYR A 40 11.10 20.18 -0.02
C TYR A 40 10.32 19.02 0.57
N ALA A 41 9.02 19.01 0.31
CA ALA A 41 8.14 17.90 0.73
C ALA A 41 7.57 17.18 -0.49
N LYS A 42 7.70 15.86 -0.49
CA LYS A 42 7.06 14.97 -1.46
C LYS A 42 5.62 14.73 -1.03
N GLN A 43 4.65 15.07 -1.89
CA GLN A 43 3.22 14.98 -1.55
C GLN A 43 2.69 13.54 -1.69
N GLU A 44 3.13 12.65 -0.82
CA GLU A 44 2.78 11.22 -0.87
C GLU A 44 1.30 10.93 -0.59
N GLN A 45 0.55 11.86 -0.01
CA GLN A 45 -0.91 11.78 0.15
C GLN A 45 -1.66 11.81 -1.19
N LEU A 46 -1.02 12.22 -2.28
CA LEU A 46 -1.59 12.22 -3.63
C LEU A 46 -1.43 10.90 -4.37
N ASN A 47 -0.82 9.89 -3.76
CA ASN A 47 -0.92 8.53 -4.29
C ASN A 47 -2.39 8.04 -4.26
N PRO A 48 -2.82 7.13 -5.13
CA PRO A 48 -4.20 6.64 -5.21
C PRO A 48 -4.76 6.10 -3.88
N GLY A 49 -3.95 5.38 -3.11
CA GLY A 49 -4.31 4.91 -1.76
C GLY A 49 -4.06 5.95 -0.66
N GLY A 50 -3.55 7.14 -1.01
CA GLY A 50 -3.39 8.28 -0.13
C GLY A 50 -2.15 8.25 0.77
N SER A 51 -1.13 7.46 0.45
CA SER A 51 0.09 7.44 1.25
C SER A 51 1.31 6.89 0.50
N ILE A 52 2.50 7.06 1.10
CA ILE A 52 3.74 6.46 0.62
C ILE A 52 3.68 4.92 0.56
N LYS A 53 2.76 4.28 1.30
CA LYS A 53 2.64 2.81 1.35
C LYS A 53 2.20 2.20 0.03
N ASP A 54 1.58 2.97 -0.84
CA ASP A 54 1.21 2.53 -2.18
C ASP A 54 2.44 2.06 -2.98
N ARG A 55 3.58 2.73 -2.83
CA ARG A 55 4.83 2.39 -3.51
C ARG A 55 5.36 1.00 -3.15
N PRO A 56 5.68 0.71 -1.87
CA PRO A 56 6.22 -0.60 -1.50
C PRO A 56 5.21 -1.72 -1.69
N ILE A 57 3.92 -1.50 -1.38
CA ILE A 57 2.91 -2.54 -1.46
C ILE A 57 2.60 -2.93 -2.91
N SER A 58 2.46 -1.96 -3.81
CA SER A 58 2.28 -2.27 -5.24
C SER A 58 3.46 -3.05 -5.80
N ARG A 59 4.68 -2.62 -5.48
CA ARG A 59 5.90 -3.30 -5.92
C ARG A 59 5.95 -4.75 -5.43
N LEU A 60 5.67 -4.96 -4.17
CA LEU A 60 5.72 -6.25 -3.51
C LEU A 60 4.69 -7.24 -4.08
N ILE A 61 3.43 -6.81 -4.28
CA ILE A 61 2.39 -7.66 -4.86
C ILE A 61 2.74 -8.01 -6.31
N ILE A 62 3.15 -7.04 -7.11
CA ILE A 62 3.48 -7.27 -8.53
C ILE A 62 4.69 -8.20 -8.67
N GLU A 63 5.72 -8.04 -7.84
CA GLU A 63 6.86 -8.96 -7.85
C GLU A 63 6.46 -10.39 -7.43
N ALA A 64 5.54 -10.54 -6.47
CA ALA A 64 5.02 -11.83 -6.09
C ALA A 64 4.25 -12.51 -7.25
N ILE A 65 3.51 -11.72 -8.04
CA ILE A 65 2.82 -12.21 -9.25
C ILE A 65 3.83 -12.61 -10.32
N LEU A 66 4.77 -11.72 -10.66
CA LEU A 66 5.77 -11.94 -11.71
C LEU A 66 6.71 -13.11 -11.40
N SER A 67 6.97 -13.36 -10.12
CA SER A 67 7.77 -14.52 -9.67
C SER A 67 6.97 -15.82 -9.51
N GLY A 68 5.66 -15.80 -9.75
CA GLY A 68 4.78 -16.96 -9.58
C GLY A 68 4.47 -17.34 -8.11
N LYS A 69 4.90 -16.51 -7.14
CA LYS A 69 4.60 -16.74 -5.71
C LYS A 69 3.14 -16.47 -5.38
N LEU A 70 2.55 -15.43 -5.98
CA LEU A 70 1.13 -15.09 -5.87
C LEU A 70 0.41 -15.52 -7.15
N THR A 71 -0.30 -16.64 -7.07
CA THR A 71 -1.11 -17.20 -8.16
C THR A 71 -2.59 -16.86 -7.96
N LYS A 72 -3.44 -17.03 -8.98
CA LYS A 72 -4.85 -16.65 -8.93
C LYS A 72 -5.72 -17.43 -7.93
N ASN A 73 -5.24 -18.55 -7.45
CA ASN A 73 -5.89 -19.35 -6.39
C ASN A 73 -5.44 -18.98 -4.97
N LYS A 74 -4.63 -17.93 -4.81
CA LYS A 74 -4.14 -17.43 -3.52
C LYS A 74 -4.77 -16.09 -3.19
N MET A 75 -4.90 -15.81 -1.89
CA MET A 75 -5.29 -14.50 -1.38
C MET A 75 -4.09 -13.75 -0.78
N ILE A 76 -4.23 -12.46 -0.63
CA ILE A 76 -3.27 -11.62 0.09
C ILE A 76 -3.75 -11.55 1.55
N LEU A 77 -2.90 -12.00 2.47
CA LEU A 77 -3.16 -11.93 3.90
C LEU A 77 -2.05 -11.13 4.59
N ASP A 78 -2.43 -10.12 5.39
CA ASP A 78 -1.47 -9.35 6.19
C ASP A 78 -2.10 -8.86 7.50
N ALA A 79 -1.25 -8.54 8.48
CA ALA A 79 -1.66 -7.92 9.74
C ALA A 79 -1.20 -6.46 9.74
N THR A 80 -2.15 -5.54 9.67
CA THR A 80 -1.86 -4.11 9.59
C THR A 80 -3.00 -3.25 10.10
N SER A 81 -2.70 -2.19 10.82
CA SER A 81 -3.69 -1.21 11.29
C SER A 81 -3.61 0.12 10.54
N GLY A 82 -2.70 0.24 9.58
CA GLY A 82 -2.35 1.51 8.99
C GLY A 82 -2.59 1.63 7.49
N ASN A 83 -1.88 2.56 6.89
CA ASN A 83 -1.97 2.88 5.46
C ASN A 83 -1.53 1.71 4.55
N ALA A 84 -0.71 0.78 5.06
CA ALA A 84 -0.37 -0.43 4.32
C ALA A 84 -1.61 -1.27 3.99
N GLY A 85 -2.56 -1.41 4.95
CA GLY A 85 -3.80 -2.13 4.72
C GLY A 85 -4.65 -1.52 3.61
N ILE A 86 -4.72 -0.18 3.54
CA ILE A 86 -5.42 0.52 2.45
C ILE A 86 -4.75 0.22 1.11
N ALA A 87 -3.41 0.25 1.07
CA ALA A 87 -2.67 -0.04 -0.15
C ALA A 87 -2.84 -1.50 -0.59
N TYR A 88 -2.81 -2.49 0.32
CA TYR A 88 -3.10 -3.88 0.02
C TYR A 88 -4.50 -4.07 -0.57
N ALA A 89 -5.51 -3.49 0.09
CA ALA A 89 -6.89 -3.58 -0.35
C ALA A 89 -7.08 -2.97 -1.75
N MET A 90 -6.53 -1.78 -1.99
CA MET A 90 -6.60 -1.10 -3.28
C MET A 90 -5.89 -1.88 -4.38
N VAL A 91 -4.63 -2.27 -4.18
CA VAL A 91 -3.84 -2.96 -5.21
C VAL A 91 -4.41 -4.35 -5.48
N GLY A 92 -4.83 -5.08 -4.43
CA GLY A 92 -5.48 -6.38 -4.58
C GLY A 92 -6.77 -6.28 -5.40
N SER A 93 -7.63 -5.28 -5.12
CA SER A 93 -8.84 -5.01 -5.87
C SER A 93 -8.56 -4.72 -7.35
N ILE A 94 -7.59 -3.85 -7.66
CA ILE A 94 -7.19 -3.52 -9.03
C ILE A 94 -6.73 -4.77 -9.79
N LEU A 95 -5.99 -5.65 -9.12
CA LEU A 95 -5.41 -6.85 -9.73
C LEU A 95 -6.31 -8.09 -9.65
N GLY A 96 -7.50 -7.98 -9.04
CA GLY A 96 -8.47 -9.06 -8.92
C GLY A 96 -8.01 -10.19 -7.99
N TYR A 97 -7.38 -9.83 -6.87
CA TYR A 97 -7.03 -10.76 -5.79
C TYR A 97 -7.89 -10.50 -4.57
N GLU A 98 -8.27 -11.58 -3.88
CA GLU A 98 -8.88 -11.48 -2.57
C GLU A 98 -7.85 -10.96 -1.56
N VAL A 99 -8.30 -10.05 -0.68
CA VAL A 99 -7.47 -9.47 0.37
C VAL A 99 -8.15 -9.64 1.72
N LYS A 100 -7.43 -10.23 2.66
CA LYS A 100 -7.87 -10.38 4.06
C LYS A 100 -6.85 -9.69 4.96
N LEU A 101 -7.32 -8.77 5.81
CA LEU A 101 -6.48 -7.99 6.70
C LEU A 101 -6.86 -8.22 8.15
N VAL A 102 -5.87 -8.56 8.95
CA VAL A 102 -6.02 -8.69 10.40
C VAL A 102 -5.70 -7.34 11.04
N MET A 103 -6.64 -6.79 11.80
CA MET A 103 -6.53 -5.45 12.39
C MET A 103 -6.93 -5.48 13.86
N PRO A 104 -6.31 -4.65 14.73
CA PRO A 104 -6.80 -4.49 16.10
C PRO A 104 -8.16 -3.80 16.10
N SER A 105 -9.03 -4.18 17.04
CA SER A 105 -10.41 -3.68 17.12
C SER A 105 -10.49 -2.16 17.28
N ASN A 106 -9.49 -1.54 17.93
CA ASN A 106 -9.38 -0.09 18.12
C ASN A 106 -8.80 0.67 16.91
N ALA A 107 -8.56 0.00 15.79
CA ALA A 107 -8.16 0.69 14.55
C ALA A 107 -9.24 1.70 14.12
N SER A 108 -8.81 2.82 13.53
CA SER A 108 -9.68 3.92 13.10
C SER A 108 -10.81 3.43 12.17
N GLU A 109 -12.02 3.86 12.43
CA GLU A 109 -13.20 3.54 11.61
C GLU A 109 -13.06 4.05 10.18
N GLU A 110 -12.40 5.19 9.99
CA GLU A 110 -12.10 5.70 8.65
C GLU A 110 -11.27 4.70 7.84
N ARG A 111 -10.20 4.14 8.43
CA ARG A 111 -9.37 3.14 7.77
C ARG A 111 -10.13 1.86 7.45
N LYS A 112 -10.94 1.38 8.40
CA LYS A 112 -11.81 0.20 8.18
C LYS A 112 -12.76 0.44 7.01
N LYS A 113 -13.40 1.62 6.94
CA LYS A 113 -14.30 1.99 5.84
C LYS A 113 -13.56 2.02 4.50
N ARG A 114 -12.39 2.63 4.44
CA ARG A 114 -11.58 2.69 3.20
C ARG A 114 -11.16 1.30 2.72
N ILE A 115 -10.69 0.44 3.62
CA ILE A 115 -10.30 -0.94 3.31
C ILE A 115 -11.50 -1.73 2.77
N LYS A 116 -12.66 -1.65 3.44
CA LYS A 116 -13.89 -2.30 2.99
C LYS A 116 -14.39 -1.76 1.65
N ALA A 117 -14.23 -0.47 1.40
CA ALA A 117 -14.60 0.14 0.11
C ALA A 117 -13.84 -0.44 -1.08
N HIS A 118 -12.62 -0.95 -0.85
CA HIS A 118 -11.85 -1.70 -1.84
C HIS A 118 -12.18 -3.20 -1.89
N GLY A 119 -13.18 -3.67 -1.11
CA GLY A 119 -13.63 -5.06 -1.13
C GLY A 119 -12.81 -6.02 -0.25
N ALA A 120 -11.86 -5.55 0.54
CA ALA A 120 -11.06 -6.42 1.41
C ALA A 120 -11.85 -6.86 2.66
N GLU A 121 -11.64 -8.11 3.06
CA GLU A 121 -12.15 -8.65 4.33
C GLU A 121 -11.29 -8.16 5.50
N ILE A 122 -11.94 -7.78 6.59
CA ILE A 122 -11.26 -7.40 7.83
C ILE A 122 -11.60 -8.39 8.95
N VAL A 123 -10.56 -8.94 9.56
CA VAL A 123 -10.65 -9.74 10.78
C VAL A 123 -10.15 -8.88 11.94
N LEU A 124 -11.01 -8.65 12.93
CA LEU A 124 -10.65 -7.85 14.10
C LEU A 124 -10.07 -8.73 15.20
N THR A 125 -8.96 -8.26 15.80
CA THR A 125 -8.32 -8.91 16.95
C THR A 125 -8.42 -8.04 18.18
N ALA A 126 -8.26 -8.66 19.38
CA ALA A 126 -8.12 -7.91 20.62
C ALA A 126 -6.88 -7.00 20.58
N VAL A 127 -6.93 -5.86 21.27
CA VAL A 127 -5.87 -4.82 21.25
C VAL A 127 -4.50 -5.34 21.73
N SER A 128 -4.48 -6.37 22.58
CA SER A 128 -3.26 -6.99 23.13
C SER A 128 -2.35 -7.65 22.06
N TYR A 129 -2.82 -7.85 20.83
CA TYR A 129 -2.06 -8.49 19.75
C TYR A 129 -1.30 -7.51 18.83
N THR A 130 -1.12 -6.26 19.23
CA THR A 130 -0.43 -5.24 18.42
C THR A 130 1.07 -5.50 18.21
N HIS A 131 1.64 -6.54 18.84
CA HIS A 131 3.07 -6.89 18.76
C HIS A 131 3.34 -8.22 18.04
N LEU A 132 2.34 -8.83 17.42
CA LEU A 132 2.61 -9.95 16.52
C LEU A 132 3.29 -9.43 15.26
N THR A 133 4.62 -9.59 15.23
CA THR A 133 5.39 -9.54 13.99
C THR A 133 5.06 -10.79 13.18
N LEU A 134 3.96 -10.76 12.45
CA LEU A 134 3.74 -11.73 11.39
C LEU A 134 4.77 -11.46 10.28
N PRO A 135 5.29 -12.50 9.62
CA PRO A 135 6.06 -12.30 8.41
C PRO A 135 5.25 -11.42 7.46
N THR A 136 5.89 -10.45 6.86
CA THR A 136 5.31 -9.26 6.23
C THR A 136 4.28 -9.55 5.13
N ILE A 137 4.23 -10.79 4.60
CA ILE A 137 3.15 -11.29 3.73
C ILE A 137 3.04 -12.80 3.88
N LEU A 138 1.86 -13.26 4.23
CA LEU A 138 1.48 -14.65 4.08
C LEU A 138 0.62 -14.76 2.81
N LEU A 139 1.12 -15.47 1.80
CA LEU A 139 0.37 -15.83 0.60
C LEU A 139 -0.21 -17.24 0.82
N VAL A 140 -1.50 -17.36 1.02
CA VAL A 140 -2.23 -18.61 1.25
C VAL A 140 -3.19 -18.90 0.11
#